data_9b58326db84e34f0c65c259fa1511076
#
_entry.id   9b58326db84e34f0c65c259fa1511076
#
_cell.length_a   1.000
_cell.length_b   1.000
_cell.length_c   1.000
_cell.angle_alpha   90.00
_cell.angle_beta   90.00
_cell.angle_gamma   90.00
#
_symmetry.space_group_name_H-M   'P 1'
#
loop_
_entity.id
_entity.type
_entity.pdbx_description
1 polymer ?
#
loop_
_entity_poly.entity_id
_entity_poly.type
_entity_poly.pdbx_seq_one_letter_code
_entity_poly.pdbx_strand_id
1 'polypeptide(L)'
;MRERPWTTLLVVSAWWTLYGVASTSQWLRMEGADGTVMPLRQAATLGFASAWLWIPLTMLLLWGVRRFPIERGNVAGPLLVTGAVVLGLVALRALAVLAFNPWIGWYREPPALADVLLTSLANNLLLLWLMVGAAHALLYAARARQRERQAEQLQAALADARLQALTAQLNPHFMFNALNSIAEMVHHDADAADRMLVALGALLRSSLERQSARTVRLREELALLRDYLAIEQVRLGERLRVEWSLAAEIDDWPVPPLSLQPLAENAIVHALSLRTTPGCLSVRAAADGAALMVEIGDDGGRSSPGVHHGHGLATLRARLAHLYGEGDWLVLEPNPTGGTTARLRLPASCMDAGGAA
;
A
#
# COMPACT_ATOMS: atom_id res chain seq x y z
N MET A 1 -14.88 -7.24 -9.25
CA MET A 1 -15.51 -7.78 -10.49
C MET A 1 -17.01 -7.83 -10.28
N ARG A 2 -17.81 -7.08 -11.02
CA ARG A 2 -19.26 -7.30 -11.10
C ARG A 2 -19.45 -8.66 -11.75
N GLU A 3 -19.83 -9.68 -10.99
CA GLU A 3 -20.26 -10.94 -11.58
C GLU A 3 -21.34 -10.60 -12.61
N ARG A 4 -21.13 -11.02 -13.85
CA ARG A 4 -22.09 -10.79 -14.93
C ARG A 4 -23.36 -11.55 -14.55
N PRO A 5 -24.52 -10.89 -14.40
CA PRO A 5 -25.75 -11.56 -13.94
C PRO A 5 -26.12 -12.76 -14.80
N TRP A 6 -25.69 -12.76 -16.06
CA TRP A 6 -25.88 -13.85 -17.01
C TRP A 6 -25.17 -15.16 -16.62
N THR A 7 -23.96 -15.07 -16.06
CA THR A 7 -23.23 -16.29 -15.64
C THR A 7 -23.93 -16.98 -14.46
N THR A 8 -24.42 -16.21 -13.50
CA THR A 8 -25.21 -16.75 -12.39
C THR A 8 -26.50 -17.39 -12.88
N LEU A 9 -27.21 -16.74 -13.82
CA LEU A 9 -28.44 -17.27 -14.42
C LEU A 9 -28.18 -18.58 -15.17
N LEU A 10 -27.11 -18.64 -15.96
CA LEU A 10 -26.73 -19.86 -16.69
C LEU A 10 -26.44 -21.04 -15.77
N VAL A 11 -25.65 -20.81 -14.71
CA VAL A 11 -25.31 -21.85 -13.73
C VAL A 11 -26.56 -22.34 -13.00
N VAL A 12 -27.41 -21.42 -12.54
CA VAL A 12 -28.68 -21.76 -11.85
C VAL A 12 -29.61 -22.53 -12.80
N SER A 13 -29.76 -22.08 -14.04
CA SER A 13 -30.59 -22.78 -15.04
C SER A 13 -30.07 -24.17 -15.38
N ALA A 14 -28.75 -24.32 -15.54
CA ALA A 14 -28.14 -25.62 -15.80
C ALA A 14 -28.35 -26.58 -14.62
N TRP A 15 -28.15 -26.09 -13.38
CA TRP A 15 -28.38 -26.89 -12.17
C TRP A 15 -29.82 -27.40 -12.07
N TRP A 16 -30.81 -26.52 -12.21
CA TRP A 16 -32.22 -26.88 -12.09
C TRP A 16 -32.70 -27.74 -13.27
N THR A 17 -32.12 -27.56 -14.45
CA THR A 17 -32.42 -28.46 -15.59
C THR A 17 -31.88 -29.86 -15.35
N LEU A 18 -30.66 -30.00 -14.81
CA LEU A 18 -30.12 -31.27 -14.39
C LEU A 18 -30.98 -31.96 -13.31
N TYR A 19 -31.45 -31.16 -12.32
CA TYR A 19 -32.40 -31.64 -11.33
C TYR A 19 -33.72 -32.08 -11.96
N GLY A 20 -34.22 -31.40 -12.98
CA GLY A 20 -35.41 -31.80 -13.74
C GLY A 20 -35.27 -33.15 -14.40
N VAL A 21 -34.10 -33.45 -14.96
CA VAL A 21 -33.78 -34.80 -15.50
C VAL A 21 -33.83 -35.84 -14.41
N ALA A 22 -33.20 -35.62 -13.27
CA ALA A 22 -33.20 -36.55 -12.14
C ALA A 22 -34.61 -36.77 -11.59
N SER A 23 -35.40 -35.69 -11.44
CA SER A 23 -36.82 -35.77 -10.99
C SER A 23 -37.70 -36.55 -11.97
N THR A 24 -37.50 -36.34 -13.28
CA THR A 24 -38.22 -37.15 -14.31
C THR A 24 -37.93 -38.62 -14.15
N SER A 25 -36.65 -39.00 -13.92
CA SER A 25 -36.29 -40.40 -13.66
C SER A 25 -36.96 -40.97 -12.41
N GLN A 26 -37.17 -40.14 -11.38
CA GLN A 26 -37.89 -40.55 -10.15
C GLN A 26 -39.36 -40.81 -10.43
N TRP A 27 -40.04 -39.88 -11.16
CA TRP A 27 -41.46 -40.07 -11.55
C TRP A 27 -41.71 -41.29 -12.41
N LEU A 28 -40.78 -41.67 -13.28
CA LEU A 28 -40.87 -42.88 -14.10
C LEU A 28 -40.78 -44.20 -13.30
N ARG A 29 -40.17 -44.17 -12.10
CA ARG A 29 -40.04 -45.31 -11.22
C ARG A 29 -41.19 -45.45 -10.22
N MET A 30 -42.03 -44.41 -10.10
CA MET A 30 -43.18 -44.44 -9.21
C MET A 30 -44.32 -45.19 -9.92
N GLU A 31 -44.71 -46.36 -9.40
CA GLU A 31 -45.90 -47.05 -9.81
C GLU A 31 -47.13 -46.38 -9.22
N GLY A 32 -48.11 -46.12 -10.03
CA GLY A 32 -49.41 -45.66 -9.57
C GLY A 32 -50.09 -46.72 -8.67
N ALA A 33 -51.11 -46.33 -7.88
CA ALA A 33 -51.89 -47.26 -7.07
C ALA A 33 -52.52 -48.41 -7.89
N ASP A 34 -52.65 -48.20 -9.21
CA ASP A 34 -53.20 -49.15 -10.17
C ASP A 34 -52.12 -50.00 -10.87
N GLY A 35 -50.85 -49.96 -10.41
CA GLY A 35 -49.71 -50.65 -11.05
C GLY A 35 -49.29 -50.09 -12.41
N THR A 36 -49.82 -48.91 -12.81
CA THR A 36 -49.46 -48.29 -14.09
C THR A 36 -48.26 -47.37 -13.96
N VAL A 37 -47.32 -47.50 -14.91
CA VAL A 37 -46.14 -46.63 -14.99
C VAL A 37 -46.53 -45.33 -15.70
N MET A 38 -46.08 -44.20 -15.15
CA MET A 38 -46.37 -42.88 -15.74
C MET A 38 -45.72 -42.73 -17.14
N PRO A 39 -46.45 -42.20 -18.16
CA PRO A 39 -45.86 -41.93 -19.46
C PRO A 39 -44.70 -40.94 -19.39
N LEU A 40 -43.63 -41.18 -20.17
CA LEU A 40 -42.43 -40.34 -20.18
C LEU A 40 -42.74 -38.85 -20.35
N ARG A 41 -43.69 -38.52 -21.25
CA ARG A 41 -44.08 -37.12 -21.53
C ARG A 41 -44.66 -36.49 -20.24
N GLN A 42 -45.51 -37.16 -19.51
CA GLN A 42 -46.09 -36.65 -18.28
C GLN A 42 -45.05 -36.54 -17.16
N ALA A 43 -44.22 -37.57 -16.98
CA ALA A 43 -43.12 -37.55 -16.00
C ALA A 43 -42.14 -36.39 -16.27
N ALA A 44 -41.77 -36.17 -17.55
CA ALA A 44 -40.91 -35.04 -17.96
C ALA A 44 -41.57 -33.68 -17.69
N THR A 45 -42.86 -33.53 -18.05
CA THR A 45 -43.57 -32.28 -17.76
C THR A 45 -43.57 -31.96 -16.28
N LEU A 46 -43.88 -32.90 -15.40
CA LEU A 46 -43.88 -32.71 -13.95
C LEU A 46 -42.48 -32.44 -13.39
N GLY A 47 -41.48 -33.17 -13.86
CA GLY A 47 -40.07 -33.04 -13.42
C GLY A 47 -39.49 -31.67 -13.79
N PHE A 48 -39.59 -31.29 -15.07
CA PHE A 48 -39.03 -30.02 -15.51
C PHE A 48 -39.85 -28.82 -15.02
N ALA A 49 -41.16 -28.85 -14.98
CA ALA A 49 -41.99 -27.76 -14.45
C ALA A 49 -41.66 -27.49 -12.98
N SER A 50 -41.55 -28.58 -12.16
CA SER A 50 -41.16 -28.46 -10.76
C SER A 50 -39.74 -27.88 -10.58
N ALA A 51 -38.79 -28.26 -11.44
CA ALA A 51 -37.41 -27.78 -11.42
C ALA A 51 -37.28 -26.34 -11.88
N TRP A 52 -37.89 -25.96 -12.98
CA TRP A 52 -37.73 -24.63 -13.54
C TRP A 52 -38.41 -23.52 -12.74
N LEU A 53 -39.44 -23.85 -11.96
CA LEU A 53 -39.98 -22.93 -10.95
C LEU A 53 -38.93 -22.45 -9.95
N TRP A 54 -37.89 -23.26 -9.69
CA TRP A 54 -36.81 -22.88 -8.79
C TRP A 54 -35.82 -21.86 -9.37
N ILE A 55 -35.74 -21.70 -10.71
CA ILE A 55 -34.82 -20.76 -11.33
C ILE A 55 -35.06 -19.32 -10.85
N PRO A 56 -36.27 -18.72 -11.05
CA PRO A 56 -36.54 -17.38 -10.57
C PRO A 56 -36.50 -17.27 -9.03
N LEU A 57 -36.92 -18.30 -8.31
CA LEU A 57 -36.89 -18.31 -6.84
C LEU A 57 -35.46 -18.31 -6.32
N THR A 58 -34.57 -19.08 -6.93
CA THR A 58 -33.12 -19.07 -6.60
C THR A 58 -32.48 -17.71 -6.90
N MET A 59 -32.80 -17.09 -8.03
CA MET A 59 -32.30 -15.77 -8.36
C MET A 59 -32.76 -14.71 -7.35
N LEU A 60 -34.02 -14.79 -6.92
CA LEU A 60 -34.59 -13.89 -5.90
C LEU A 60 -33.92 -14.10 -4.53
N LEU A 61 -33.67 -15.37 -4.15
CA LEU A 61 -32.95 -15.72 -2.93
C LEU A 61 -31.53 -15.15 -2.93
N LEU A 62 -30.77 -15.37 -4.02
CA LEU A 62 -29.40 -14.85 -4.18
C LEU A 62 -29.37 -13.32 -4.15
N TRP A 63 -30.36 -12.67 -4.75
CA TRP A 63 -30.50 -11.22 -4.65
C TRP A 63 -30.74 -10.78 -3.20
N GLY A 64 -31.63 -11.43 -2.47
CA GLY A 64 -31.93 -11.16 -1.05
C GLY A 64 -30.69 -11.30 -0.16
N VAL A 65 -29.94 -12.41 -0.29
CA VAL A 65 -28.70 -12.66 0.45
C VAL A 65 -27.63 -11.59 0.16
N ARG A 66 -27.49 -11.16 -1.12
CA ARG A 66 -26.55 -10.10 -1.48
C ARG A 66 -26.97 -8.73 -0.94
N ARG A 67 -28.28 -8.46 -0.87
CA ARG A 67 -28.82 -7.18 -0.44
C ARG A 67 -28.82 -7.02 1.08
N PHE A 68 -29.02 -8.12 1.82
CA PHE A 68 -29.12 -8.17 3.28
C PHE A 68 -28.16 -9.23 3.85
N PRO A 69 -26.84 -9.05 3.73
CA PRO A 69 -25.88 -10.02 4.24
C PRO A 69 -25.90 -10.06 5.77
N ILE A 70 -25.82 -11.25 6.34
CA ILE A 70 -25.71 -11.45 7.79
C ILE A 70 -24.27 -11.11 8.18
N GLU A 71 -24.00 -10.01 8.89
CA GLU A 71 -22.67 -9.57 9.29
C GLU A 71 -22.47 -9.67 10.81
N ARG A 72 -21.20 -9.88 11.25
CA ARG A 72 -20.85 -9.86 12.67
C ARG A 72 -21.18 -8.49 13.26
N GLY A 73 -22.01 -8.48 14.31
CA GLY A 73 -22.45 -7.26 15.00
C GLY A 73 -23.91 -6.87 14.74
N ASN A 74 -24.52 -7.27 13.62
CA ASN A 74 -25.96 -7.09 13.37
C ASN A 74 -26.52 -8.35 12.70
N VAL A 75 -26.80 -9.38 13.48
CA VAL A 75 -27.27 -10.67 12.98
C VAL A 75 -28.81 -10.74 12.96
N ALA A 76 -29.47 -10.15 13.95
CA ALA A 76 -30.92 -10.30 14.14
C ALA A 76 -31.76 -9.73 12.99
N GLY A 77 -31.44 -8.50 12.56
CA GLY A 77 -32.17 -7.84 11.48
C GLY A 77 -32.08 -8.60 10.14
N PRO A 78 -30.85 -8.87 9.62
CA PRO A 78 -30.68 -9.65 8.40
C PRO A 78 -31.23 -11.06 8.48
N LEU A 79 -31.19 -11.74 9.65
CA LEU A 79 -31.75 -13.06 9.83
C LEU A 79 -33.28 -13.04 9.72
N LEU A 80 -33.95 -12.07 10.34
CA LEU A 80 -35.38 -11.87 10.21
C LEU A 80 -35.81 -11.60 8.77
N VAL A 81 -35.09 -10.72 8.08
CA VAL A 81 -35.35 -10.43 6.66
C VAL A 81 -35.14 -11.70 5.81
N THR A 82 -34.05 -12.44 6.03
CA THR A 82 -33.80 -13.68 5.31
C THR A 82 -34.90 -14.72 5.60
N GLY A 83 -35.33 -14.86 6.85
CA GLY A 83 -36.46 -15.71 7.22
C GLY A 83 -37.76 -15.34 6.52
N ALA A 84 -38.09 -14.04 6.48
CA ALA A 84 -39.24 -13.52 5.75
C ALA A 84 -39.16 -13.79 4.24
N VAL A 85 -37.97 -13.63 3.64
CA VAL A 85 -37.72 -13.96 2.22
C VAL A 85 -37.93 -15.46 1.99
N VAL A 86 -37.38 -16.33 2.83
CA VAL A 86 -37.54 -17.80 2.71
C VAL A 86 -39.03 -18.18 2.78
N LEU A 87 -39.76 -17.66 3.76
CA LEU A 87 -41.20 -17.95 3.88
C LEU A 87 -42.01 -17.38 2.68
N GLY A 88 -41.65 -16.20 2.22
CA GLY A 88 -42.26 -15.61 1.01
C GLY A 88 -41.99 -16.44 -0.25
N LEU A 89 -40.79 -17.01 -0.39
CA LEU A 89 -40.46 -17.91 -1.52
C LEU A 89 -41.22 -19.23 -1.47
N VAL A 90 -41.42 -19.79 -0.26
CA VAL A 90 -42.26 -20.98 -0.09
C VAL A 90 -43.70 -20.70 -0.50
N ALA A 91 -44.27 -19.59 -0.04
CA ALA A 91 -45.61 -19.15 -0.38
C ALA A 91 -45.77 -18.90 -1.90
N LEU A 92 -44.81 -18.18 -2.49
CA LEU A 92 -44.78 -17.89 -3.93
C LEU A 92 -44.73 -19.19 -4.76
N ARG A 93 -43.91 -20.15 -4.35
CA ARG A 93 -43.85 -21.46 -4.99
C ARG A 93 -45.15 -22.22 -4.88
N ALA A 94 -45.78 -22.28 -3.69
CA ALA A 94 -47.06 -22.92 -3.49
C ALA A 94 -48.16 -22.32 -4.36
N LEU A 95 -48.24 -20.99 -4.43
CA LEU A 95 -49.17 -20.28 -5.29
C LEU A 95 -48.92 -20.57 -6.78
N ALA A 96 -47.66 -20.60 -7.21
CA ALA A 96 -47.29 -20.93 -8.58
C ALA A 96 -47.70 -22.37 -8.93
N VAL A 97 -47.50 -23.34 -8.03
CA VAL A 97 -47.91 -24.74 -8.26
C VAL A 97 -49.44 -24.81 -8.41
N LEU A 98 -50.21 -24.12 -7.59
CA LEU A 98 -51.67 -24.10 -7.74
C LEU A 98 -52.12 -23.39 -9.03
N ALA A 99 -51.52 -22.24 -9.34
CA ALA A 99 -51.85 -21.46 -10.53
C ALA A 99 -51.58 -22.22 -11.84
N PHE A 100 -50.44 -22.94 -11.90
CA PHE A 100 -50.05 -23.71 -13.09
C PHE A 100 -50.62 -25.13 -13.12
N ASN A 101 -51.24 -25.62 -12.04
CA ASN A 101 -51.74 -26.98 -11.97
C ASN A 101 -52.71 -27.34 -13.11
N PRO A 102 -53.61 -26.46 -13.60
CA PRO A 102 -54.50 -26.81 -14.73
C PRO A 102 -53.80 -27.21 -16.00
N TRP A 103 -52.55 -26.71 -16.20
CA TRP A 103 -51.76 -27.00 -17.42
C TRP A 103 -50.74 -28.10 -17.22
N ILE A 104 -50.24 -28.29 -15.99
CA ILE A 104 -49.14 -29.21 -15.71
C ILE A 104 -49.64 -30.50 -15.10
N GLY A 105 -50.71 -30.45 -14.22
CA GLY A 105 -51.37 -31.60 -13.67
C GLY A 105 -50.62 -32.24 -12.48
N TRP A 106 -50.06 -31.42 -11.57
CA TRP A 106 -49.46 -31.96 -10.32
C TRP A 106 -50.49 -32.67 -9.43
N TYR A 107 -51.71 -32.14 -9.42
CA TYR A 107 -52.82 -32.69 -8.64
C TYR A 107 -54.02 -32.94 -9.56
N ARG A 108 -54.65 -34.10 -9.44
CA ARG A 108 -55.93 -34.42 -10.14
C ARG A 108 -57.05 -33.54 -9.66
N GLU A 109 -57.15 -33.37 -8.33
CA GLU A 109 -58.06 -32.45 -7.68
C GLU A 109 -57.21 -31.42 -6.92
N PRO A 110 -57.47 -30.12 -7.09
CA PRO A 110 -56.66 -29.09 -6.43
C PRO A 110 -56.90 -29.15 -4.91
N PRO A 111 -55.87 -29.44 -4.09
CA PRO A 111 -55.95 -29.46 -2.66
C PRO A 111 -56.20 -28.06 -2.10
N ALA A 112 -56.63 -27.99 -0.85
CA ALA A 112 -56.76 -26.69 -0.16
C ALA A 112 -55.42 -25.94 -0.11
N LEU A 113 -55.43 -24.63 -0.24
CA LEU A 113 -54.21 -23.80 -0.19
C LEU A 113 -53.34 -24.10 1.05
N ALA A 114 -53.98 -24.31 2.21
CA ALA A 114 -53.29 -24.62 3.45
C ALA A 114 -52.47 -25.93 3.36
N ASP A 115 -53.00 -26.95 2.72
CA ASP A 115 -52.29 -28.25 2.55
C ASP A 115 -51.07 -28.09 1.61
N VAL A 116 -51.23 -27.32 0.54
CA VAL A 116 -50.12 -27.00 -0.38
C VAL A 116 -49.03 -26.21 0.30
N LEU A 117 -49.41 -25.23 1.12
CA LEU A 117 -48.48 -24.42 1.90
C LEU A 117 -47.71 -25.24 2.93
N LEU A 118 -48.43 -26.08 3.71
CA LEU A 118 -47.82 -26.97 4.70
C LEU A 118 -46.87 -27.97 4.06
N THR A 119 -47.26 -28.60 2.97
CA THR A 119 -46.43 -29.56 2.23
C THR A 119 -45.21 -28.83 1.59
N SER A 120 -45.44 -27.65 1.02
CA SER A 120 -44.33 -26.83 0.45
C SER A 120 -43.36 -26.41 1.54
N LEU A 121 -43.84 -26.01 2.71
CA LEU A 121 -42.99 -25.65 3.85
C LEU A 121 -42.17 -26.86 4.32
N ALA A 122 -42.81 -27.97 4.57
CA ALA A 122 -42.14 -29.21 5.04
C ALA A 122 -41.05 -29.67 4.08
N ASN A 123 -41.33 -29.67 2.78
CA ASN A 123 -40.42 -30.22 1.77
C ASN A 123 -39.32 -29.22 1.35
N ASN A 124 -39.54 -27.91 1.46
CA ASN A 124 -38.60 -26.93 0.85
C ASN A 124 -37.91 -26.06 1.88
N LEU A 125 -38.34 -26.02 3.14
CA LEU A 125 -37.73 -25.18 4.16
C LEU A 125 -36.24 -25.49 4.37
N LEU A 126 -35.91 -26.76 4.52
CA LEU A 126 -34.53 -27.21 4.69
C LEU A 126 -33.69 -26.87 3.46
N LEU A 127 -34.21 -27.16 2.26
CA LEU A 127 -33.52 -26.84 1.00
C LEU A 127 -33.20 -25.34 0.89
N LEU A 128 -34.17 -24.48 1.18
CA LEU A 128 -33.98 -23.02 1.12
C LEU A 128 -32.93 -22.55 2.15
N TRP A 129 -32.95 -23.08 3.38
CA TRP A 129 -31.92 -22.73 4.38
C TRP A 129 -30.54 -23.24 4.00
N LEU A 130 -30.40 -24.41 3.39
CA LEU A 130 -29.14 -24.88 2.83
C LEU A 130 -28.64 -23.97 1.69
N MET A 131 -29.56 -23.53 0.82
CA MET A 131 -29.22 -22.56 -0.24
C MET A 131 -28.79 -21.20 0.33
N VAL A 132 -29.46 -20.70 1.38
CA VAL A 132 -29.05 -19.49 2.11
C VAL A 132 -27.66 -19.66 2.70
N GLY A 133 -27.39 -20.80 3.36
CA GLY A 133 -26.08 -21.11 3.93
C GLY A 133 -24.98 -21.14 2.87
N ALA A 134 -25.22 -21.86 1.76
CA ALA A 134 -24.29 -21.93 0.64
C ALA A 134 -24.04 -20.55 0.01
N ALA A 135 -25.10 -19.76 -0.20
CA ALA A 135 -24.97 -18.41 -0.76
C ALA A 135 -24.14 -17.49 0.14
N HIS A 136 -24.36 -17.53 1.46
CA HIS A 136 -23.54 -16.77 2.42
C HIS A 136 -22.10 -17.27 2.46
N ALA A 137 -21.86 -18.58 2.45
CA ALA A 137 -20.50 -19.15 2.41
C ALA A 137 -19.71 -18.68 1.19
N LEU A 138 -20.34 -18.71 0.01
CA LEU A 138 -19.73 -18.21 -1.23
C LEU A 138 -19.47 -16.69 -1.17
N LEU A 139 -20.42 -15.92 -0.64
CA LEU A 139 -20.27 -14.47 -0.47
C LEU A 139 -19.10 -14.15 0.47
N TYR A 140 -19.01 -14.82 1.61
CA TYR A 140 -17.91 -14.61 2.56
C TYR A 140 -16.56 -15.06 2.02
N ALA A 141 -16.50 -16.20 1.33
CA ALA A 141 -15.29 -16.67 0.68
C ALA A 141 -14.78 -15.67 -0.37
N ALA A 142 -15.71 -15.11 -1.16
CA ALA A 142 -15.36 -14.08 -2.14
C ALA A 142 -14.83 -12.79 -1.47
N ARG A 143 -15.49 -12.35 -0.39
CA ARG A 143 -15.05 -11.17 0.39
C ARG A 143 -13.70 -11.40 1.09
N ALA A 144 -13.46 -12.59 1.63
CA ALA A 144 -12.19 -12.95 2.27
C ALA A 144 -11.04 -12.85 1.26
N ARG A 145 -11.19 -13.48 0.09
CA ARG A 145 -10.20 -13.41 -0.99
C ARG A 145 -9.95 -11.97 -1.49
N GLN A 146 -11.00 -11.15 -1.52
CA GLN A 146 -10.85 -9.74 -1.91
C GLN A 146 -10.05 -8.95 -0.88
N ARG A 147 -10.31 -9.15 0.42
CA ARG A 147 -9.56 -8.50 1.51
C ARG A 147 -8.10 -8.94 1.51
N GLU A 148 -7.81 -10.22 1.29
CA GLU A 148 -6.46 -10.76 1.19
C GLU A 148 -5.68 -10.08 0.05
N ARG A 149 -6.26 -10.02 -1.16
CA ARG A 149 -5.64 -9.31 -2.30
C ARG A 149 -5.42 -7.82 -2.04
N GLN A 150 -6.36 -7.16 -1.36
CA GLN A 150 -6.19 -5.75 -0.99
C GLN A 150 -5.05 -5.57 0.03
N ALA A 151 -4.92 -6.48 1.00
CA ALA A 151 -3.82 -6.46 1.96
C ALA A 151 -2.46 -6.66 1.28
N GLU A 152 -2.35 -7.62 0.35
CA GLU A 152 -1.14 -7.85 -0.46
C GLU A 152 -0.77 -6.62 -1.29
N GLN A 153 -1.75 -6.00 -1.95
CA GLN A 153 -1.53 -4.77 -2.74
C GLN A 153 -1.04 -3.60 -1.89
N LEU A 154 -1.63 -3.43 -0.69
CA LEU A 154 -1.21 -2.39 0.24
C LEU A 154 0.20 -2.64 0.77
N GLN A 155 0.55 -3.89 1.07
CA GLN A 155 1.91 -4.26 1.49
C GLN A 155 2.94 -4.00 0.39
N ALA A 156 2.64 -4.35 -0.85
CA ALA A 156 3.50 -4.07 -2.00
C ALA A 156 3.68 -2.57 -2.21
N ALA A 157 2.60 -1.78 -2.18
CA ALA A 157 2.67 -0.33 -2.32
C ALA A 157 3.46 0.33 -1.17
N LEU A 158 3.34 -0.19 0.06
CA LEU A 158 4.09 0.29 1.21
C LEU A 158 5.59 -0.03 1.07
N ALA A 159 5.93 -1.22 0.56
CA ALA A 159 7.32 -1.60 0.29
C ALA A 159 7.93 -0.72 -0.80
N ASP A 160 7.20 -0.47 -1.89
CA ASP A 160 7.62 0.44 -2.97
C ASP A 160 7.81 1.87 -2.47
N ALA A 161 6.88 2.39 -1.68
CA ALA A 161 6.98 3.74 -1.11
C ALA A 161 8.20 3.85 -0.17
N ARG A 162 8.45 2.81 0.63
CA ARG A 162 9.66 2.76 1.48
C ARG A 162 10.93 2.74 0.64
N LEU A 163 10.98 1.93 -0.41
CA LEU A 163 12.13 1.86 -1.32
C LEU A 163 12.37 3.20 -2.00
N GLN A 164 11.33 3.87 -2.50
CA GLN A 164 11.42 5.19 -3.11
C GLN A 164 11.90 6.25 -2.11
N ALA A 165 11.40 6.22 -0.87
CA ALA A 165 11.85 7.13 0.19
C ALA A 165 13.34 6.91 0.52
N LEU A 166 13.78 5.66 0.61
CA LEU A 166 15.18 5.31 0.81
C LEU A 166 16.06 5.79 -0.36
N THR A 167 15.63 5.56 -1.60
CA THR A 167 16.38 5.95 -2.79
C THR A 167 16.44 7.47 -2.95
N ALA A 168 15.37 8.19 -2.61
CA ALA A 168 15.35 9.66 -2.67
C ALA A 168 16.32 10.31 -1.65
N GLN A 169 16.61 9.64 -0.54
CA GLN A 169 17.56 10.11 0.47
C GLN A 169 19.04 9.91 0.06
N LEU A 170 19.30 8.97 -0.84
CA LEU A 170 20.62 8.72 -1.40
C LEU A 170 20.83 9.59 -2.64
N ASN A 171 21.00 10.87 -2.55
CA ASN A 171 21.16 11.75 -3.71
C ASN A 171 21.54 11.02 -5.03
N PRO A 172 20.55 10.71 -5.93
CA PRO A 172 20.83 9.86 -7.11
C PRO A 172 21.88 10.49 -8.04
N HIS A 173 21.87 11.81 -8.11
CA HIS A 173 22.81 12.56 -8.95
C HIS A 173 24.28 12.39 -8.46
N PHE A 174 24.49 12.46 -7.14
CA PHE A 174 25.80 12.16 -6.56
C PHE A 174 26.25 10.75 -6.87
N MET A 175 25.36 9.77 -6.68
CA MET A 175 25.64 8.35 -6.95
C MET A 175 26.04 8.12 -8.40
N PHE A 176 25.30 8.66 -9.37
CA PHE A 176 25.63 8.54 -10.78
C PHE A 176 26.98 9.20 -11.12
N ASN A 177 27.24 10.36 -10.55
CA ASN A 177 28.51 11.07 -10.78
C ASN A 177 29.69 10.30 -10.18
N ALA A 178 29.56 9.77 -8.96
CA ALA A 178 30.57 8.96 -8.32
C ALA A 178 30.87 7.67 -9.13
N LEU A 179 29.82 6.94 -9.55
CA LEU A 179 29.97 5.73 -10.36
C LEU A 179 30.62 6.01 -11.72
N ASN A 180 30.27 7.09 -12.39
CA ASN A 180 30.89 7.50 -13.65
C ASN A 180 32.36 7.82 -13.45
N SER A 181 32.71 8.54 -12.38
CA SER A 181 34.12 8.85 -12.07
C SER A 181 34.94 7.59 -11.74
N ILE A 182 34.33 6.65 -10.99
CA ILE A 182 34.97 5.34 -10.73
C ILE A 182 35.22 4.61 -12.05
N ALA A 183 34.23 4.53 -12.93
CA ALA A 183 34.33 3.85 -14.22
C ALA A 183 35.44 4.46 -15.10
N GLU A 184 35.58 5.80 -15.10
CA GLU A 184 36.67 6.48 -15.80
C GLU A 184 38.05 6.17 -15.17
N MET A 185 38.14 6.18 -13.84
CA MET A 185 39.38 5.93 -13.13
C MET A 185 39.88 4.49 -13.19
N VAL A 186 39.02 3.50 -13.33
CA VAL A 186 39.42 2.09 -13.46
C VAL A 186 40.48 1.89 -14.54
N HIS A 187 40.47 2.73 -15.58
CA HIS A 187 41.42 2.62 -16.69
C HIS A 187 42.69 3.51 -16.55
N HIS A 188 42.68 4.47 -15.62
CA HIS A 188 43.75 5.44 -15.47
C HIS A 188 44.50 5.35 -14.13
N ASP A 189 43.75 5.08 -13.04
CA ASP A 189 44.25 4.92 -11.67
C ASP A 189 43.34 3.94 -10.91
N ALA A 190 43.65 2.66 -11.03
CA ALA A 190 42.86 1.60 -10.41
C ALA A 190 42.85 1.69 -8.87
N ASP A 191 43.94 2.19 -8.26
CA ASP A 191 44.02 2.36 -6.81
C ASP A 191 43.09 3.51 -6.32
N ALA A 192 42.99 4.59 -7.10
CA ALA A 192 42.03 5.66 -6.82
C ALA A 192 40.59 5.19 -7.01
N ALA A 193 40.33 4.39 -8.04
CA ALA A 193 38.98 3.81 -8.26
C ALA A 193 38.57 2.89 -7.10
N ASP A 194 39.47 2.06 -6.58
CA ASP A 194 39.24 1.18 -5.45
C ASP A 194 38.93 2.00 -4.16
N ARG A 195 39.78 3.02 -3.89
CA ARG A 195 39.53 3.93 -2.75
C ARG A 195 38.14 4.60 -2.84
N MET A 196 37.76 5.09 -4.04
CA MET A 196 36.44 5.69 -4.25
C MET A 196 35.31 4.69 -4.01
N LEU A 197 35.47 3.45 -4.48
CA LEU A 197 34.43 2.40 -4.31
C LEU A 197 34.23 2.05 -2.83
N VAL A 198 35.35 1.91 -2.08
CA VAL A 198 35.33 1.66 -0.65
C VAL A 198 34.66 2.83 0.11
N ALA A 199 35.03 4.07 -0.22
CA ALA A 199 34.46 5.27 0.39
C ALA A 199 32.94 5.40 0.08
N LEU A 200 32.54 5.13 -1.16
CA LEU A 200 31.13 5.13 -1.57
C LEU A 200 30.32 4.06 -0.82
N GLY A 201 30.87 2.85 -0.68
CA GLY A 201 30.23 1.78 0.10
C GLY A 201 30.08 2.12 1.58
N ALA A 202 31.09 2.74 2.17
CA ALA A 202 31.05 3.22 3.57
C ALA A 202 30.00 4.33 3.76
N LEU A 203 29.96 5.31 2.84
CA LEU A 203 28.99 6.40 2.84
C LEU A 203 27.54 5.88 2.79
N LEU A 204 27.27 4.94 1.86
CA LEU A 204 25.95 4.35 1.70
C LEU A 204 25.51 3.58 2.93
N ARG A 205 26.39 2.72 3.46
CA ARG A 205 26.09 1.95 4.68
C ARG A 205 25.82 2.86 5.85
N SER A 206 26.65 3.86 6.08
CA SER A 206 26.52 4.82 7.17
C SER A 206 25.23 5.66 7.04
N SER A 207 24.88 6.06 5.81
CA SER A 207 23.63 6.79 5.56
C SER A 207 22.39 5.96 5.86
N LEU A 208 22.41 4.65 5.55
CA LEU A 208 21.31 3.72 5.81
C LEU A 208 21.15 3.39 7.31
N GLU A 209 22.26 3.13 8.00
CA GLU A 209 22.25 2.74 9.41
C GLU A 209 21.81 3.86 10.35
N ARG A 210 22.11 5.12 10.02
CA ARG A 210 21.83 6.29 10.87
C ARG A 210 20.47 6.92 10.70
N GLN A 211 19.69 6.47 9.72
CA GLN A 211 18.36 7.06 9.44
C GLN A 211 17.36 6.96 10.59
N SER A 212 17.48 5.96 11.44
CA SER A 212 16.58 5.73 12.57
C SER A 212 17.02 6.48 13.84
N ALA A 213 18.23 7.02 13.88
CA ALA A 213 18.73 7.77 15.02
C ALA A 213 18.14 9.17 15.07
N ARG A 214 17.72 9.63 16.24
CA ARG A 214 17.23 10.99 16.45
C ARG A 214 18.39 12.00 16.40
N THR A 215 19.52 11.65 16.99
CA THR A 215 20.78 12.41 16.98
C THR A 215 21.96 11.46 16.89
N VAL A 216 23.07 11.95 16.32
CA VAL A 216 24.39 11.31 16.27
C VAL A 216 25.44 12.24 16.85
N ARG A 217 26.65 11.76 17.12
CA ARG A 217 27.73 12.62 17.57
C ARG A 217 28.34 13.40 16.40
N LEU A 218 28.76 14.65 16.64
CA LEU A 218 29.35 15.50 15.59
C LEU A 218 30.54 14.83 14.89
N ARG A 219 31.40 14.11 15.64
CA ARG A 219 32.52 13.33 15.05
C ARG A 219 32.09 12.33 13.99
N GLU A 220 30.88 11.77 14.14
CA GLU A 220 30.33 10.81 13.17
C GLU A 220 29.86 11.49 11.91
N GLU A 221 29.24 12.68 12.04
CA GLU A 221 28.87 13.51 10.88
C GLU A 221 30.09 14.06 10.16
N LEU A 222 31.14 14.47 10.90
CA LEU A 222 32.39 14.93 10.33
C LEU A 222 33.14 13.78 9.60
N ALA A 223 33.09 12.55 10.13
CA ALA A 223 33.66 11.39 9.46
C ALA A 223 32.92 11.13 8.12
N LEU A 224 31.59 11.12 8.14
CA LEU A 224 30.77 10.96 6.96
C LEU A 224 31.02 12.06 5.91
N LEU A 225 31.18 13.32 6.37
CA LEU A 225 31.49 14.44 5.53
C LEU A 225 32.88 14.30 4.90
N ARG A 226 33.87 13.78 5.63
CA ARG A 226 35.22 13.49 5.11
C ARG A 226 35.16 12.44 4.00
N ASP A 227 34.43 11.37 4.19
CA ASP A 227 34.27 10.30 3.18
C ASP A 227 33.59 10.85 1.92
N TYR A 228 32.55 11.67 2.08
CA TYR A 228 31.88 12.36 0.97
C TYR A 228 32.85 13.30 0.21
N LEU A 229 33.57 14.14 0.94
CA LEU A 229 34.52 15.09 0.34
C LEU A 229 35.73 14.40 -0.31
N ALA A 230 36.17 13.27 0.20
CA ALA A 230 37.23 12.47 -0.43
C ALA A 230 36.81 11.97 -1.83
N ILE A 231 35.56 11.53 -1.98
CA ILE A 231 35.00 11.15 -3.30
C ILE A 231 34.97 12.36 -4.23
N GLU A 232 34.48 13.51 -3.74
CA GLU A 232 34.41 14.74 -4.54
C GLU A 232 35.78 15.31 -4.92
N GLN A 233 36.78 15.19 -4.05
CA GLN A 233 38.17 15.57 -4.35
C GLN A 233 38.78 14.72 -5.44
N VAL A 234 38.52 13.41 -5.46
CA VAL A 234 38.98 12.55 -6.54
C VAL A 234 38.28 12.92 -7.87
N ARG A 235 36.98 13.22 -7.83
CA ARG A 235 36.16 13.63 -9.00
C ARG A 235 36.59 14.98 -9.59
N LEU A 236 36.84 15.96 -8.74
CA LEU A 236 37.16 17.32 -9.15
C LEU A 236 38.66 17.58 -9.29
N GLY A 237 39.50 16.68 -8.74
CA GLY A 237 40.96 16.81 -8.77
C GLY A 237 41.44 18.09 -8.09
N GLU A 238 42.42 18.76 -8.69
CA GLU A 238 42.98 20.00 -8.15
C GLU A 238 42.00 21.17 -8.09
N ARG A 239 40.80 21.02 -8.65
CA ARG A 239 39.78 22.05 -8.61
C ARG A 239 39.08 22.17 -7.25
N LEU A 240 39.21 21.16 -6.35
CA LEU A 240 38.60 21.19 -5.02
C LEU A 240 39.67 21.11 -3.93
N ARG A 241 39.85 22.22 -3.20
CA ARG A 241 40.58 22.24 -1.93
C ARG A 241 39.61 22.24 -0.79
N VAL A 242 39.92 21.50 0.26
CA VAL A 242 39.10 21.46 1.48
C VAL A 242 39.94 21.89 2.67
N GLU A 243 39.49 22.92 3.36
CA GLU A 243 40.12 23.43 4.58
C GLU A 243 39.27 23.14 5.80
N TRP A 244 39.90 22.56 6.83
CA TRP A 244 39.22 22.18 8.07
C TRP A 244 39.71 23.06 9.22
N SER A 245 38.80 23.66 9.97
CA SER A 245 39.05 24.39 11.19
C SER A 245 38.08 23.96 12.27
N LEU A 246 38.43 22.93 13.01
CA LEU A 246 37.58 22.32 14.03
C LEU A 246 38.17 22.66 15.41
N ALA A 247 37.34 23.19 16.32
CA ALA A 247 37.72 23.44 17.69
C ALA A 247 37.87 22.10 18.46
N ALA A 248 38.69 22.09 19.49
CA ALA A 248 38.73 20.97 20.43
C ALA A 248 37.40 20.88 21.22
N GLU A 249 37.05 19.68 21.69
CA GLU A 249 35.90 19.44 22.59
C GLU A 249 34.51 19.51 22.00
N ILE A 250 34.36 19.51 20.65
CA ILE A 250 33.03 19.50 19.98
C ILE A 250 32.62 18.12 19.47
N ASP A 251 33.48 17.15 19.52
CA ASP A 251 33.30 15.83 18.89
C ASP A 251 32.06 15.07 19.37
N ASP A 252 31.73 15.17 20.63
CA ASP A 252 30.58 14.46 21.23
C ASP A 252 29.28 15.27 21.21
N TRP A 253 29.27 16.45 20.52
CA TRP A 253 28.06 17.25 20.43
C TRP A 253 26.95 16.51 19.66
N PRO A 254 25.71 16.45 20.20
CA PRO A 254 24.61 15.80 19.53
C PRO A 254 24.12 16.64 18.34
N VAL A 255 24.12 16.04 17.14
CA VAL A 255 23.63 16.68 15.92
C VAL A 255 22.62 15.77 15.21
N PRO A 256 21.69 16.32 14.40
CA PRO A 256 20.82 15.48 13.57
C PRO A 256 21.65 14.73 12.52
N PRO A 257 21.33 13.47 12.24
CA PRO A 257 22.05 12.70 11.22
C PRO A 257 21.87 13.34 9.83
N LEU A 258 22.92 13.25 9.00
CA LEU A 258 22.97 13.79 7.64
C LEU A 258 22.69 15.31 7.62
N SER A 259 23.22 16.08 8.60
CA SER A 259 23.07 17.51 8.66
C SER A 259 24.17 18.29 7.94
N LEU A 260 25.40 17.75 7.92
CA LEU A 260 26.54 18.44 7.30
C LEU A 260 26.69 18.18 5.81
N GLN A 261 26.40 16.98 5.36
CA GLN A 261 26.52 16.59 3.95
C GLN A 261 25.70 17.47 3.00
N PRO A 262 24.43 17.82 3.26
CA PRO A 262 23.66 18.71 2.37
C PRO A 262 24.25 20.12 2.23
N LEU A 263 24.97 20.60 3.25
CA LEU A 263 25.62 21.91 3.22
C LEU A 263 26.83 21.89 2.26
N ALA A 264 27.67 20.86 2.39
CA ALA A 264 28.82 20.68 1.51
C ALA A 264 28.39 20.38 0.07
N GLU A 265 27.37 19.57 -0.10
CA GLU A 265 26.78 19.28 -1.41
C GLU A 265 26.31 20.55 -2.11
N ASN A 266 25.61 21.42 -1.38
CA ASN A 266 25.13 22.70 -1.92
C ASN A 266 26.31 23.56 -2.42
N ALA A 267 27.38 23.67 -1.63
CA ALA A 267 28.57 24.44 -2.01
C ALA A 267 29.27 23.83 -3.24
N ILE A 268 29.41 22.51 -3.28
CA ILE A 268 30.08 21.83 -4.41
C ILE A 268 29.26 21.93 -5.70
N VAL A 269 27.96 21.61 -5.64
CA VAL A 269 27.12 21.57 -6.85
C VAL A 269 26.89 22.96 -7.44
N HIS A 270 26.65 23.95 -6.60
CA HIS A 270 26.25 25.28 -7.07
C HIS A 270 27.40 26.27 -7.26
N ALA A 271 28.55 26.07 -6.61
CA ALA A 271 29.67 26.97 -6.71
C ALA A 271 30.91 26.35 -7.37
N LEU A 272 31.33 25.17 -6.91
CA LEU A 272 32.65 24.64 -7.26
C LEU A 272 32.65 23.77 -8.51
N SER A 273 31.62 22.91 -8.71
CA SER A 273 31.58 22.00 -9.88
C SER A 273 31.39 22.72 -11.21
N LEU A 274 30.84 23.92 -11.19
CA LEU A 274 30.61 24.76 -12.38
C LEU A 274 31.88 25.56 -12.83
N ARG A 275 32.93 25.58 -12.00
CA ARG A 275 34.17 26.33 -12.28
C ARG A 275 35.22 25.47 -12.97
N THR A 276 36.01 26.11 -13.81
CA THR A 276 37.23 25.53 -14.40
C THR A 276 38.48 25.88 -13.58
N THR A 277 38.40 26.83 -12.66
CA THR A 277 39.49 27.26 -11.77
C THR A 277 39.36 26.56 -10.40
N PRO A 278 40.50 26.34 -9.70
CA PRO A 278 40.50 25.83 -8.34
C PRO A 278 39.62 26.66 -7.42
N GLY A 279 38.89 26.01 -6.52
CA GLY A 279 38.07 26.61 -5.48
C GLY A 279 38.31 25.95 -4.13
N CYS A 280 37.96 26.66 -3.07
CA CYS A 280 38.14 26.22 -1.69
C CYS A 280 36.80 26.05 -0.99
N LEU A 281 36.62 24.88 -0.39
CA LEU A 281 35.52 24.56 0.56
C LEU A 281 36.10 24.66 1.97
N SER A 282 35.62 25.57 2.80
CA SER A 282 35.99 25.69 4.19
C SER A 282 34.95 25.03 5.10
N VAL A 283 35.38 24.18 6.02
CA VAL A 283 34.55 23.55 7.05
C VAL A 283 35.04 24.01 8.41
N ARG A 284 34.22 24.76 9.14
CA ARG A 284 34.53 25.29 10.46
C ARG A 284 33.49 24.81 11.46
N ALA A 285 33.93 24.40 12.64
CA ALA A 285 33.03 24.07 13.72
C ALA A 285 33.61 24.48 15.07
N ALA A 286 32.80 25.16 15.87
CA ALA A 286 33.20 25.63 17.21
C ALA A 286 31.98 25.71 18.11
N ALA A 287 32.21 25.63 19.43
CA ALA A 287 31.19 25.94 20.42
C ALA A 287 31.03 27.47 20.55
N ASP A 288 29.79 27.92 20.51
CA ASP A 288 29.41 29.32 20.73
C ASP A 288 28.46 29.39 21.95
N GLY A 289 29.04 29.49 23.14
CA GLY A 289 28.28 29.36 24.38
C GLY A 289 27.61 28.00 24.55
N ALA A 290 26.29 28.00 24.63
CA ALA A 290 25.48 26.79 24.74
C ALA A 290 25.04 26.24 23.40
N ALA A 291 25.60 26.70 22.27
CA ALA A 291 25.28 26.24 20.92
C ALA A 291 26.54 25.76 20.18
N LEU A 292 26.36 24.78 19.31
CA LEU A 292 27.34 24.42 18.29
C LEU A 292 27.11 25.27 17.06
N MET A 293 28.18 25.90 16.58
CA MET A 293 28.20 26.60 15.31
C MET A 293 29.00 25.79 14.30
N VAL A 294 28.38 25.43 13.19
CA VAL A 294 29.06 24.80 12.06
C VAL A 294 28.88 25.69 10.83
N GLU A 295 29.98 26.00 10.15
CA GLU A 295 30.00 26.79 8.93
C GLU A 295 30.64 25.96 7.81
N ILE A 296 29.95 25.90 6.69
CA ILE A 296 30.51 25.35 5.46
C ILE A 296 30.39 26.42 4.39
N GLY A 297 31.55 26.93 3.93
CA GLY A 297 31.65 28.04 3.00
C GLY A 297 32.44 27.68 1.75
N ASP A 298 32.06 28.25 0.63
CA ASP A 298 32.78 28.20 -0.63
C ASP A 298 33.36 29.60 -0.97
N ASP A 299 34.38 29.59 -1.80
CA ASP A 299 35.00 30.79 -2.41
C ASP A 299 34.50 31.05 -3.86
N GLY A 300 33.38 30.40 -4.24
CA GLY A 300 32.77 30.51 -5.55
C GLY A 300 32.42 31.98 -5.89
N GLY A 301 32.44 32.33 -7.18
CA GLY A 301 32.11 33.68 -7.62
C GLY A 301 30.68 34.09 -7.21
N ARG A 302 30.37 35.41 -7.39
CA ARG A 302 29.09 36.04 -6.99
C ARG A 302 27.90 35.13 -7.23
N SER A 303 27.33 34.60 -6.16
CA SER A 303 26.02 33.94 -6.20
C SER A 303 25.00 34.94 -6.75
N SER A 304 24.32 34.61 -7.83
CA SER A 304 23.12 35.37 -8.23
C SER A 304 22.14 35.38 -7.05
N PRO A 305 21.42 36.46 -6.80
CA PRO A 305 20.41 36.50 -5.74
C PRO A 305 19.18 35.67 -6.13
N GLY A 306 19.34 34.39 -6.05
CA GLY A 306 18.34 33.37 -6.27
C GLY A 306 18.89 32.11 -5.66
N VAL A 307 18.91 32.05 -4.32
CA VAL A 307 19.36 30.91 -3.57
C VAL A 307 18.51 29.70 -4.01
N HIS A 308 19.06 28.90 -4.90
CA HIS A 308 18.42 27.63 -5.28
C HIS A 308 18.47 26.73 -4.04
N HIS A 309 17.37 26.66 -3.35
CA HIS A 309 17.16 25.74 -2.23
C HIS A 309 17.09 24.33 -2.84
N GLY A 310 18.22 23.66 -2.95
CA GLY A 310 18.23 22.23 -3.31
C GLY A 310 17.37 21.44 -2.33
N HIS A 311 16.77 20.36 -2.78
CA HIS A 311 15.91 19.49 -1.95
C HIS A 311 16.58 19.11 -0.62
N GLY A 312 17.90 18.96 -0.57
CA GLY A 312 18.66 18.62 0.64
C GLY A 312 18.55 19.68 1.74
N LEU A 313 18.74 20.95 1.42
CA LEU A 313 18.64 22.06 2.39
C LEU A 313 17.22 22.28 2.88
N ALA A 314 16.21 22.14 2.02
CA ALA A 314 14.81 22.25 2.40
C ALA A 314 14.43 21.11 3.39
N THR A 315 14.87 19.89 3.12
CA THR A 315 14.66 18.75 4.00
C THR A 315 15.38 18.94 5.35
N LEU A 316 16.60 19.45 5.34
CA LEU A 316 17.33 19.77 6.56
C LEU A 316 16.62 20.83 7.40
N ARG A 317 16.15 21.94 6.79
CA ARG A 317 15.37 22.97 7.49
C ARG A 317 14.11 22.40 8.14
N ALA A 318 13.33 21.61 7.40
CA ALA A 318 12.12 20.98 7.93
C ALA A 318 12.44 20.05 9.12
N ARG A 319 13.55 19.29 9.06
CA ARG A 319 14.01 18.42 10.15
C ARG A 319 14.42 19.23 11.38
N LEU A 320 15.17 20.31 11.18
CA LEU A 320 15.61 21.20 12.29
C LEU A 320 14.40 21.86 12.97
N ALA A 321 13.44 22.34 12.20
CA ALA A 321 12.20 22.89 12.73
C ALA A 321 11.39 21.85 13.54
N HIS A 322 11.38 20.60 13.06
CA HIS A 322 10.72 19.50 13.79
C HIS A 322 11.44 19.15 15.11
N LEU A 323 12.78 19.19 15.15
CA LEU A 323 13.57 18.81 16.32
C LEU A 323 13.70 19.92 17.36
N TYR A 324 13.82 21.17 16.91
CA TYR A 324 14.19 22.30 17.77
C TYR A 324 13.12 23.41 17.80
N GLY A 325 12.01 23.24 17.07
CA GLY A 325 10.99 24.25 16.90
C GLY A 325 11.34 25.26 15.79
N GLU A 326 10.48 26.26 15.62
CA GLU A 326 10.72 27.32 14.63
C GLU A 326 11.90 28.20 15.06
N GLY A 327 12.81 28.49 14.14
CA GLY A 327 14.01 29.29 14.38
C GLY A 327 14.94 29.31 13.17
N ASP A 328 15.91 30.25 13.19
CA ASP A 328 16.94 30.38 12.17
C ASP A 328 18.12 29.43 12.40
N TRP A 329 17.82 28.12 12.42
CA TRP A 329 18.82 27.09 12.65
C TRP A 329 19.82 26.91 11.52
N LEU A 330 19.41 27.28 10.28
CA LEU A 330 20.21 27.20 9.06
C LEU A 330 20.06 28.47 8.23
N VAL A 331 21.14 29.23 8.16
CA VAL A 331 21.23 30.51 7.40
C VAL A 331 22.26 30.37 6.28
N LEU A 332 21.95 30.91 5.12
CA LEU A 332 22.88 31.05 3.99
C LEU A 332 23.25 32.50 3.84
N GLU A 333 24.52 32.82 3.96
CA GLU A 333 25.04 34.17 3.87
C GLU A 333 26.05 34.29 2.74
N PRO A 334 26.08 35.42 2.00
CA PRO A 334 27.13 35.65 1.03
C PRO A 334 28.48 35.80 1.76
N ASN A 335 29.51 35.16 1.23
CA ASN A 335 30.86 35.25 1.77
C ASN A 335 31.49 36.58 1.26
N PRO A 336 32.12 37.38 2.14
CA PRO A 336 32.78 38.63 1.73
C PRO A 336 33.85 38.48 0.65
N THR A 337 34.49 37.34 0.60
CA THR A 337 35.53 36.99 -0.39
C THR A 337 34.98 36.43 -1.71
N GLY A 338 33.64 36.33 -1.83
CA GLY A 338 32.92 35.62 -2.89
C GLY A 338 32.45 34.24 -2.44
N GLY A 339 31.35 33.75 -3.03
CA GLY A 339 30.72 32.50 -2.68
C GLY A 339 29.66 32.61 -1.58
N THR A 340 29.32 31.51 -0.95
CA THR A 340 28.26 31.39 0.05
C THR A 340 28.76 30.60 1.27
N THR A 341 28.34 31.06 2.45
CA THR A 341 28.56 30.33 3.70
C THR A 341 27.21 29.82 4.25
N ALA A 342 27.08 28.54 4.41
CA ALA A 342 25.97 27.90 5.13
C ALA A 342 26.35 27.82 6.62
N ARG A 343 25.58 28.47 7.48
CA ARG A 343 25.77 28.49 8.92
C ARG A 343 24.67 27.68 9.59
N LEU A 344 25.06 26.67 10.33
CA LEU A 344 24.19 25.80 11.12
C LEU A 344 24.43 26.07 12.60
N ARG A 345 23.39 26.44 13.35
CA ARG A 345 23.45 26.69 14.79
C ARG A 345 22.59 25.67 15.53
N LEU A 346 23.19 24.85 16.37
CA LEU A 346 22.51 23.75 17.08
C LEU A 346 22.67 23.89 18.59
N PRO A 347 21.59 23.81 19.40
CA PRO A 347 21.68 23.85 20.85
C PRO A 347 22.30 22.56 21.40
N ALA A 348 22.90 22.62 22.59
CA ALA A 348 23.51 21.47 23.27
C ALA A 348 22.48 20.41 23.66
N SER A 349 21.24 20.80 23.89
CA SER A 349 20.14 19.89 24.26
C SER A 349 19.14 19.79 23.12
N CYS A 350 18.84 18.56 22.67
CA CYS A 350 17.62 18.29 21.95
C CYS A 350 16.46 18.58 22.92
N MET A 351 15.65 19.62 22.70
CA MET A 351 14.45 19.85 23.50
C MET A 351 13.56 18.62 23.35
N ASP A 352 13.24 17.97 24.45
CA ASP A 352 12.22 16.93 24.51
C ASP A 352 10.84 17.57 24.21
N ALA A 353 10.57 17.79 22.94
CA ALA A 353 9.24 18.15 22.47
C ALA A 353 8.39 16.87 22.39
N GLY A 354 8.06 16.31 23.57
CA GLY A 354 7.33 15.04 23.64
C GLY A 354 6.79 14.72 25.04
N GLY A 355 6.45 15.76 25.81
CA GLY A 355 5.90 15.54 27.14
C GLY A 355 4.85 16.58 27.51
N ALA A 356 3.73 16.64 26.77
CA ALA A 356 2.47 17.20 27.26
C ALA A 356 1.38 17.01 26.19
N ALA A 357 0.63 15.90 26.22
CA ALA A 357 -0.80 15.83 25.97
C ALA A 357 -1.26 14.39 26.25
#